data_19b4eaf866218b63e5d1ff638659d1d4
#
_entry.id   19b4eaf866218b63e5d1ff638659d1d4
#
_cell.length_a   1.000
_cell.length_b   1.000
_cell.length_c   1.000
_cell.angle_alpha   90.00
_cell.angle_beta   90.00
_cell.angle_gamma   90.00
#
_symmetry.space_group_name_H-M   'P 1'
#
loop_
_entity.id
_entity.type
_entity.pdbx_description
1 polymer ?
#
loop_
_entity_poly.entity_id
_entity_poly.type
_entity_poly.pdbx_seq_one_letter_code
_entity_poly.pdbx_strand_id
1 'polypeptide(L)'
;MQLALMDTKTNPKLGYNLDAWDGYIVARESLLGAAAQLGKKLISLAGDTHNAWHSRLSLMGLANPAMAGMKVGEEFATSSVSSPGIEAYLSLPPAQIKGIFEGVVDDLRWMDPSRRGYLKMIFTANEARGEWYFVNTVSEKNYSVSLGKTASFGSA
;
A
#
# COMPACT_ATOMS: atom_id res chain seq x y z
N MET A 1 -8.23 3.14 -3.90
CA MET A 1 -8.36 3.07 -2.44
C MET A 1 -7.54 1.89 -1.93
N GLN A 2 -6.77 2.07 -0.86
CA GLN A 2 -5.87 1.02 -0.37
C GLN A 2 -6.61 -0.08 0.37
N LEU A 3 -6.27 -1.32 0.06
CA LEU A 3 -6.78 -2.52 0.72
C LEU A 3 -6.01 -2.84 2.02
N ALA A 4 -4.76 -2.39 2.12
CA ALA A 4 -3.98 -2.48 3.35
C ALA A 4 -4.56 -1.57 4.43
N LEU A 5 -4.63 -2.06 5.68
CA LEU A 5 -5.11 -1.28 6.81
C LEU A 5 -4.09 -0.21 7.21
N MET A 6 -4.58 0.99 7.54
CA MET A 6 -3.74 2.15 7.86
C MET A 6 -3.30 2.19 9.32
N ASP A 7 -4.09 1.64 10.24
CA ASP A 7 -3.74 1.56 11.66
C ASP A 7 -4.15 0.20 12.23
N THR A 8 -3.18 -0.65 12.45
CA THR A 8 -3.38 -2.00 12.96
C THR A 8 -2.92 -2.17 14.41
N LYS A 9 -2.19 -1.19 14.96
CA LYS A 9 -1.56 -1.31 16.28
C LYS A 9 -2.26 -0.52 17.36
N THR A 10 -2.67 0.72 17.09
CA THR A 10 -3.24 1.60 18.12
C THR A 10 -4.68 1.29 18.40
N ASN A 11 -5.49 1.06 17.37
CA ASN A 11 -6.85 0.57 17.52
C ASN A 11 -7.31 -0.21 16.28
N PRO A 12 -7.10 -1.52 16.22
CA PRO A 12 -7.42 -2.34 15.05
C PRO A 12 -8.92 -2.42 14.73
N LYS A 13 -9.79 -1.87 15.58
CA LYS A 13 -11.24 -1.83 15.37
C LYS A 13 -11.74 -0.50 14.86
N LEU A 14 -10.92 0.55 14.93
CA LEU A 14 -11.24 1.88 14.40
C LEU A 14 -10.38 2.11 13.18
N GLY A 15 -10.99 2.12 12.00
CA GLY A 15 -10.31 2.51 10.79
C GLY A 15 -9.80 3.95 10.90
N TYR A 16 -8.58 4.18 10.47
CA TYR A 16 -7.99 5.50 10.46
C TYR A 16 -8.59 6.39 9.36
N ASN A 17 -8.83 5.81 8.20
CA ASN A 17 -9.53 6.44 7.08
C ASN A 17 -10.78 5.63 6.73
N LEU A 18 -11.94 6.09 7.20
CA LEU A 18 -13.20 5.38 7.01
C LEU A 18 -13.70 5.37 5.55
N ASP A 19 -13.10 6.20 4.68
CA ASP A 19 -13.36 6.17 3.24
C ASP A 19 -12.48 5.14 2.50
N ALA A 20 -11.50 4.58 3.19
CA ALA A 20 -10.71 3.44 2.72
C ALA A 20 -11.29 2.11 3.25
N TRP A 21 -10.62 1.00 2.98
CA TRP A 21 -11.02 -0.33 3.46
C TRP A 21 -10.99 -0.49 4.98
N ASP A 22 -10.32 0.42 5.69
CA ASP A 22 -10.39 0.54 7.15
C ASP A 22 -11.83 0.74 7.64
N GLY A 23 -12.67 1.46 6.90
CA GLY A 23 -14.09 1.64 7.19
C GLY A 23 -14.95 0.40 6.88
N TYR A 24 -14.43 -0.58 6.16
CA TYR A 24 -15.16 -1.73 5.62
C TYR A 24 -14.50 -3.07 5.97
N ILE A 25 -14.09 -3.24 7.22
CA ILE A 25 -13.25 -4.34 7.68
C ILE A 25 -13.85 -5.72 7.34
N VAL A 26 -15.17 -5.89 7.51
CA VAL A 26 -15.84 -7.16 7.21
C VAL A 26 -15.81 -7.48 5.71
N ALA A 27 -16.04 -6.48 4.86
CA ALA A 27 -15.97 -6.66 3.41
C ALA A 27 -14.54 -6.96 2.96
N ARG A 28 -13.53 -6.28 3.56
CA ARG A 28 -12.12 -6.57 3.34
C ARG A 28 -11.77 -8.02 3.70
N GLU A 29 -12.17 -8.47 4.89
CA GLU A 29 -11.93 -9.85 5.32
C GLU A 29 -12.61 -10.88 4.41
N SER A 30 -13.82 -10.59 3.93
CA SER A 30 -14.51 -11.46 2.97
C SER A 30 -13.74 -11.58 1.65
N LEU A 31 -13.23 -10.46 1.13
CA LEU A 31 -12.41 -10.44 -0.10
C LEU A 31 -11.10 -11.23 0.08
N LEU A 32 -10.37 -10.95 1.15
CA LEU A 32 -9.11 -11.63 1.43
C LEU A 32 -9.32 -13.12 1.74
N GLY A 33 -10.41 -13.45 2.45
CA GLY A 33 -10.78 -14.83 2.74
C GLY A 33 -11.10 -15.62 1.47
N ALA A 34 -11.82 -15.04 0.52
CA ALA A 34 -12.08 -15.66 -0.78
C ALA A 34 -10.78 -15.92 -1.55
N ALA A 35 -9.85 -14.97 -1.56
CA ALA A 35 -8.54 -15.15 -2.19
C ALA A 35 -7.74 -16.30 -1.53
N ALA A 36 -7.77 -16.39 -0.20
CA ALA A 36 -7.13 -17.47 0.54
C ALA A 36 -7.72 -18.84 0.19
N GLN A 37 -9.05 -18.94 0.12
CA GLN A 37 -9.75 -20.18 -0.25
C GLN A 37 -9.43 -20.66 -1.67
N LEU A 38 -9.23 -19.74 -2.61
CA LEU A 38 -8.83 -20.06 -3.97
C LEU A 38 -7.38 -20.57 -4.07
N GLY A 39 -6.59 -20.43 -3.03
CA GLY A 39 -5.17 -20.78 -3.02
C GLY A 39 -4.34 -19.95 -4.02
N LYS A 40 -4.81 -18.75 -4.37
CA LYS A 40 -4.15 -17.85 -5.32
C LYS A 40 -3.55 -16.67 -4.62
N LYS A 41 -2.42 -16.18 -5.14
CA LYS A 41 -1.79 -14.95 -4.68
C LYS A 41 -2.58 -13.75 -5.16
N LEU A 42 -3.08 -12.94 -4.22
CA LEU A 42 -3.77 -11.71 -4.54
C LEU A 42 -2.76 -10.58 -4.78
N ILE A 43 -2.90 -9.89 -5.89
CA ILE A 43 -2.18 -8.65 -6.17
C ILE A 43 -3.21 -7.54 -6.25
N SER A 44 -3.10 -6.58 -5.34
CA SER A 44 -3.89 -5.36 -5.34
C SER A 44 -3.08 -4.21 -5.94
N LEU A 45 -3.70 -3.46 -6.84
CA LEU A 45 -3.14 -2.22 -7.37
C LEU A 45 -4.02 -1.07 -6.90
N ALA A 46 -3.42 -0.09 -6.24
CA ALA A 46 -4.14 1.00 -5.62
C ALA A 46 -3.57 2.37 -6.01
N GLY A 47 -4.42 3.38 -5.88
CA GLY A 47 -4.11 4.79 -6.02
C GLY A 47 -4.83 5.58 -4.94
N ASP A 48 -5.29 6.78 -5.27
CA ASP A 48 -6.15 7.66 -4.47
C ASP A 48 -5.44 8.40 -3.32
N THR A 49 -4.67 7.72 -2.49
CA THR A 49 -3.99 8.32 -1.33
C THR A 49 -2.82 9.24 -1.70
N HIS A 50 -2.49 9.35 -2.98
CA HIS A 50 -1.42 10.18 -3.54
C HIS A 50 0.00 9.87 -3.03
N ASN A 51 0.19 8.78 -2.33
CA ASN A 51 1.45 8.31 -1.79
C ASN A 51 1.82 6.97 -2.38
N ALA A 52 3.11 6.66 -2.50
CA ALA A 52 3.55 5.35 -2.95
C ALA A 52 3.65 4.39 -1.76
N TRP A 53 3.04 3.20 -1.88
CA TRP A 53 3.02 2.19 -0.84
C TRP A 53 3.34 0.81 -1.42
N HIS A 54 4.00 -0.01 -0.61
CA HIS A 54 4.10 -1.45 -0.80
C HIS A 54 3.72 -2.13 0.51
N SER A 55 2.69 -2.93 0.49
CA SER A 55 2.15 -3.56 1.69
C SER A 55 1.89 -5.04 1.48
N ARG A 56 2.00 -5.81 2.54
CA ARG A 56 1.45 -7.15 2.63
C ARG A 56 -0.06 -7.05 2.82
N LEU A 57 -0.80 -8.04 2.38
CA LEU A 57 -2.23 -8.20 2.67
C LEU A 57 -2.42 -9.43 3.53
N SER A 58 -2.81 -9.21 4.80
CA SER A 58 -3.00 -10.26 5.78
C SER A 58 -4.44 -10.25 6.30
N LEU A 59 -4.94 -11.44 6.64
CA LEU A 59 -6.23 -11.61 7.31
C LEU A 59 -6.15 -11.13 8.76
N MET A 60 -7.21 -10.52 9.25
CA MET A 60 -7.40 -10.21 10.67
C MET A 60 -7.94 -11.42 11.46
N GLY A 61 -8.48 -12.41 10.77
CA GLY A 61 -9.05 -13.60 11.39
C GLY A 61 -10.44 -13.38 11.99
N LEU A 62 -11.23 -12.44 11.45
CA LEU A 62 -12.57 -12.14 11.99
C LEU A 62 -13.51 -13.35 11.96
N ALA A 63 -13.51 -14.12 10.88
CA ALA A 63 -14.33 -15.33 10.75
C ALA A 63 -13.64 -16.57 11.35
N ASN A 64 -12.31 -16.60 11.35
CA ASN A 64 -11.51 -17.69 11.90
C ASN A 64 -10.22 -17.15 12.52
N PRO A 65 -10.15 -17.04 13.85
CA PRO A 65 -8.98 -16.51 14.56
C PRO A 65 -7.66 -17.25 14.23
N ALA A 66 -7.73 -18.53 13.87
CA ALA A 66 -6.53 -19.28 13.47
C ALA A 66 -5.88 -18.77 12.17
N MET A 67 -6.61 -17.98 11.37
CA MET A 67 -6.11 -17.37 10.15
C MET A 67 -5.58 -15.95 10.36
N ALA A 68 -5.60 -15.42 11.57
CA ALA A 68 -5.08 -14.09 11.87
C ALA A 68 -3.59 -13.99 11.50
N GLY A 69 -3.23 -12.94 10.74
CA GLY A 69 -1.88 -12.73 10.23
C GLY A 69 -1.51 -13.59 9.01
N MET A 70 -2.41 -14.45 8.52
CA MET A 70 -2.16 -15.22 7.30
C MET A 70 -2.02 -14.27 6.10
N LYS A 71 -0.86 -14.32 5.44
CA LYS A 71 -0.60 -13.55 4.23
C LYS A 71 -1.37 -14.13 3.04
N VAL A 72 -2.15 -13.30 2.36
CA VAL A 72 -2.94 -13.67 1.16
C VAL A 72 -2.42 -13.02 -0.11
N GLY A 73 -1.69 -11.92 0.01
CA GLY A 73 -1.22 -11.19 -1.15
C GLY A 73 -0.35 -9.99 -0.81
N GLU A 74 -0.16 -9.16 -1.82
CA GLU A 74 0.53 -7.88 -1.69
C GLU A 74 -0.22 -6.78 -2.44
N GLU A 75 -0.09 -5.56 -1.92
CA GLU A 75 -0.60 -4.34 -2.55
C GLU A 75 0.53 -3.44 -2.98
N PHE A 76 0.42 -2.96 -4.22
CA PHE A 76 1.31 -1.99 -4.82
C PHE A 76 0.48 -0.73 -5.12
N ALA A 77 0.73 0.33 -4.36
CA ALA A 77 0.01 1.59 -4.53
C ALA A 77 0.92 2.66 -5.12
N THR A 78 0.39 3.39 -6.10
CA THR A 78 1.11 4.46 -6.78
C THR A 78 0.95 5.79 -6.06
N SER A 79 1.97 6.66 -6.17
CA SER A 79 1.83 8.07 -5.87
C SER A 79 0.98 8.78 -6.93
N SER A 80 0.56 10.02 -6.63
CA SER A 80 -0.03 10.91 -7.64
C SER A 80 1.01 11.34 -8.68
N VAL A 81 0.54 11.74 -9.86
CA VAL A 81 1.40 12.32 -10.90
C VAL A 81 1.81 13.75 -10.54
N SER A 82 0.87 14.56 -10.01
CA SER A 82 1.11 15.97 -9.70
C SER A 82 0.43 16.46 -8.41
N SER A 83 -0.65 15.81 -7.96
CA SER A 83 -1.39 16.23 -6.76
C SER A 83 -0.55 16.09 -5.49
N PRO A 84 -0.79 16.94 -4.49
CA PRO A 84 -0.13 16.82 -3.18
C PRO A 84 -0.43 15.47 -2.52
N GLY A 85 0.52 14.92 -1.78
CA GLY A 85 0.35 13.75 -0.94
C GLY A 85 0.15 14.14 0.53
N ILE A 86 0.31 13.17 1.43
CA ILE A 86 0.07 13.35 2.87
C ILE A 86 1.01 14.38 3.50
N GLU A 87 2.17 14.64 2.94
CA GLU A 87 3.11 15.65 3.39
C GLU A 87 2.52 17.07 3.38
N ALA A 88 1.56 17.32 2.49
CA ALA A 88 0.90 18.63 2.43
C ALA A 88 -0.09 18.85 3.59
N TYR A 89 -0.54 17.80 4.25
CA TYR A 89 -1.53 17.86 5.33
C TYR A 89 -0.89 17.75 6.72
N LEU A 90 0.23 17.06 6.85
CA LEU A 90 0.83 16.78 8.16
C LEU A 90 1.86 17.79 8.62
N SER A 91 2.35 18.68 7.74
CA SER A 91 3.40 19.67 8.05
C SER A 91 4.63 19.06 8.76
N LEU A 92 4.98 17.84 8.43
CA LEU A 92 6.09 17.08 8.99
C LEU A 92 7.11 16.73 7.90
N PRO A 93 8.39 16.60 8.22
CA PRO A 93 9.38 16.07 7.28
C PRO A 93 8.99 14.67 6.77
N PRO A 94 9.20 14.36 5.47
CA PRO A 94 8.81 13.07 4.89
C PRO A 94 9.36 11.85 5.64
N ALA A 95 10.56 11.94 6.19
CA ALA A 95 11.16 10.86 6.97
C ALA A 95 10.40 10.58 8.28
N GLN A 96 9.87 11.62 8.93
CA GLN A 96 9.06 11.47 10.14
C GLN A 96 7.69 10.87 9.80
N ILE A 97 7.05 11.34 8.73
CA ILE A 97 5.78 10.78 8.24
C ILE A 97 5.97 9.27 7.98
N LYS A 98 6.99 8.91 7.22
CA LYS A 98 7.32 7.52 6.95
C LYS A 98 7.49 6.71 8.23
N GLY A 99 8.27 7.20 9.20
CA GLY A 99 8.49 6.53 10.48
C GLY A 99 7.20 6.31 11.29
N ILE A 100 6.28 7.28 11.27
CA ILE A 100 4.97 7.14 11.92
C ILE A 100 4.18 5.98 11.29
N PHE A 101 4.05 5.95 9.97
CA PHE A 101 3.29 4.89 9.29
C PHE A 101 3.95 3.52 9.43
N GLU A 102 5.27 3.43 9.32
CA GLU A 102 6.00 2.18 9.59
C GLU A 102 5.84 1.71 11.05
N GLY A 103 5.59 2.65 11.97
CA GLY A 103 5.30 2.36 13.37
C GLY A 103 3.90 1.79 13.64
N VAL A 104 2.87 2.21 12.90
CA VAL A 104 1.47 1.87 13.19
C VAL A 104 0.85 0.87 12.21
N VAL A 105 1.41 0.70 11.01
CA VAL A 105 0.88 -0.20 9.97
C VAL A 105 1.72 -1.47 9.87
N ASP A 106 1.24 -2.57 10.44
CA ASP A 106 1.97 -3.83 10.50
C ASP A 106 2.32 -4.44 9.14
N ASP A 107 1.41 -4.31 8.19
CA ASP A 107 1.56 -4.88 6.85
C ASP A 107 2.35 -3.98 5.89
N LEU A 108 2.71 -2.76 6.30
CA LEU A 108 3.53 -1.86 5.50
C LEU A 108 4.96 -2.40 5.34
N ARG A 109 5.43 -2.45 4.11
CA ARG A 109 6.78 -2.87 3.75
C ARG A 109 7.65 -1.71 3.32
N TRP A 110 7.03 -0.72 2.71
CA TRP A 110 7.69 0.48 2.26
C TRP A 110 6.67 1.55 1.88
N MET A 111 7.02 2.82 2.09
CA MET A 111 6.27 3.95 1.56
C MET A 111 7.18 5.10 1.15
N ASP A 112 6.64 5.93 0.27
CA ASP A 112 7.14 7.27 -0.01
C ASP A 112 5.98 8.26 0.14
N PRO A 113 6.03 9.15 1.13
CA PRO A 113 4.91 10.04 1.46
C PRO A 113 4.88 11.31 0.62
N SER A 114 5.90 11.61 -0.20
CA SER A 114 6.09 12.96 -0.72
C SER A 114 6.40 13.07 -2.20
N ARG A 115 7.01 12.06 -2.80
CA ARG A 115 7.42 12.14 -4.21
C ARG A 115 6.27 11.88 -5.17
N ARG A 116 6.31 12.53 -6.33
CA ARG A 116 5.35 12.38 -7.43
C ARG A 116 5.91 11.46 -8.49
N GLY A 117 5.04 10.69 -9.15
CA GLY A 117 5.50 9.77 -10.15
C GLY A 117 4.47 8.74 -10.56
N TYR A 118 4.93 7.54 -10.89
CA TYR A 118 4.07 6.44 -11.30
C TYR A 118 4.64 5.09 -10.87
N LEU A 119 3.77 4.10 -10.84
CA LEU A 119 4.10 2.70 -10.65
C LEU A 119 4.01 1.97 -11.98
N LYS A 120 5.08 1.27 -12.34
CA LYS A 120 5.11 0.33 -13.45
C LYS A 120 5.05 -1.09 -12.90
N MET A 121 4.06 -1.87 -13.31
CA MET A 121 3.96 -3.28 -12.95
C MET A 121 4.42 -4.18 -14.09
N ILE A 122 5.17 -5.20 -13.75
CA ILE A 122 5.67 -6.23 -14.67
C ILE A 122 5.20 -7.58 -14.13
N PHE A 123 4.40 -8.28 -14.94
CA PHE A 123 3.89 -9.60 -14.59
C PHE A 123 4.58 -10.66 -15.46
N THR A 124 5.07 -11.70 -14.83
CA THR A 124 5.58 -12.90 -15.47
C THR A 124 4.83 -14.13 -14.93
N ALA A 125 5.14 -15.32 -15.43
CA ALA A 125 4.58 -16.55 -14.88
C ALA A 125 4.97 -16.77 -13.40
N ASN A 126 6.08 -16.18 -12.95
CA ASN A 126 6.68 -16.48 -11.65
C ASN A 126 6.63 -15.31 -10.66
N GLU A 127 6.46 -14.09 -11.12
CA GLU A 127 6.45 -12.91 -10.24
C GLU A 127 5.58 -11.77 -10.77
N ALA A 128 5.15 -10.92 -9.83
CA ALA A 128 4.73 -9.56 -10.07
C ALA A 128 5.77 -8.61 -9.50
N ARG A 129 6.33 -7.73 -10.34
CA ARG A 129 7.33 -6.75 -9.96
C ARG A 129 6.80 -5.34 -10.13
N GLY A 130 6.82 -4.56 -9.06
CA GLY A 130 6.54 -3.13 -9.05
C GLY A 130 7.81 -2.31 -9.08
N GLU A 131 7.83 -1.31 -9.95
CA GLU A 131 8.90 -0.31 -10.10
C GLU A 131 8.29 1.07 -9.92
N TRP A 132 8.61 1.77 -8.82
CA TRP A 132 8.17 3.14 -8.58
C TRP A 132 9.17 4.12 -9.17
N TYR A 133 8.72 4.89 -10.12
CA TYR A 133 9.47 5.97 -10.76
C TYR A 133 8.98 7.31 -10.26
N PHE A 134 9.92 8.20 -9.96
CA PHE A 134 9.61 9.54 -9.42
C PHE A 134 10.21 10.62 -10.29
N VAL A 135 9.45 11.72 -10.42
CA VAL A 135 9.93 12.95 -11.06
C VAL A 135 10.66 13.82 -10.03
N ASN A 136 11.64 14.57 -10.50
CA ASN A 136 12.38 15.49 -9.65
C ASN A 136 11.61 16.79 -9.35
N THR A 137 10.64 17.16 -10.20
CA THR A 137 9.78 18.33 -10.03
C THR A 137 8.45 18.15 -10.76
N VAL A 138 7.41 18.81 -10.28
CA VAL A 138 6.10 18.93 -10.93
C VAL A 138 5.78 20.38 -11.31
N SER A 139 6.69 21.30 -10.99
CA SER A 139 6.52 22.75 -11.21
C SER A 139 7.11 23.24 -12.53
N GLU A 140 7.91 22.43 -13.19
CA GLU A 140 8.62 22.79 -14.42
C GLU A 140 8.31 21.81 -15.55
N LYS A 141 8.35 22.32 -16.79
CA LYS A 141 8.15 21.50 -17.99
C LYS A 141 9.32 20.55 -18.26
N ASN A 142 10.53 20.97 -17.88
CA ASN A 142 11.73 20.13 -18.00
C ASN A 142 11.92 19.36 -16.70
N TYR A 143 11.70 18.08 -16.73
CA TYR A 143 11.85 17.18 -15.58
C TYR A 143 12.64 15.93 -15.96
N SER A 144 13.18 15.27 -14.96
CA SER A 144 13.79 13.95 -15.07
C SER A 144 13.00 12.94 -14.27
N VAL A 145 13.10 11.68 -14.71
CA VAL A 145 12.44 10.53 -14.04
C VAL A 145 13.53 9.58 -13.56
N SER A 146 13.41 9.11 -12.34
CA SER A 146 14.32 8.13 -11.76
C SER A 146 13.60 6.99 -11.07
N LEU A 147 14.17 5.79 -11.12
CA LEU A 147 13.71 4.65 -10.36
C LEU A 147 14.01 4.88 -8.87
N GLY A 148 12.99 4.89 -8.04
CA GLY A 148 13.13 5.10 -6.59
C GLY A 148 13.00 3.84 -5.75
N LYS A 149 12.25 2.84 -6.25
CA LYS A 149 12.01 1.57 -5.52
C LYS A 149 11.63 0.47 -6.47
N THR A 150 12.09 -0.73 -6.17
CA THR A 150 11.60 -1.99 -6.78
C THR A 150 11.16 -2.95 -5.68
N ALA A 151 10.06 -3.65 -5.89
CA ALA A 151 9.62 -4.75 -5.05
C ALA A 151 9.02 -5.87 -5.90
N SER A 152 9.22 -7.10 -5.50
CA SER A 152 8.71 -8.29 -6.20
C SER A 152 7.89 -9.16 -5.26
N PHE A 153 6.80 -9.72 -5.79
CA PHE A 153 5.99 -10.75 -5.16
C PHE A 153 5.95 -11.95 -6.09
N GLY A 154 6.72 -12.98 -5.77
CA GLY A 154 6.90 -14.16 -6.59
C GLY A 154 6.19 -15.41 -6.06
N SER A 155 6.18 -16.48 -6.86
CA SER A 155 5.97 -17.82 -6.37
C SER A 155 7.17 -18.21 -5.52
N ALA A 156 6.93 -18.57 -4.27
CA ALA A 156 7.92 -19.31 -3.51
C ALA A 156 8.08 -20.68 -4.15
#